data_0daa09c54ff9cef4387de9f000e1a4a3
#
_entry.id   0daa09c54ff9cef4387de9f000e1a4a3
#
_cell.length_a   1.000
_cell.length_b   1.000
_cell.length_c   1.000
_cell.angle_alpha   90.00
_cell.angle_beta   90.00
_cell.angle_gamma   90.00
#
_symmetry.space_group_name_H-M   'P 1'
#
loop_
_entity.id
_entity.type
_entity.pdbx_description
1 polymer ?
#
loop_
_entity_poly.entity_id
_entity_poly.type
_entity_poly.pdbx_seq_one_letter_code
_entity_poly.pdbx_strand_id
1 'polypeptide(L)'
;MTLSWLVCEFCLYGYNMAEAIEVNDEIREAQLMEEERPSTDISEHATRKIEAWVDARHYTDPNLTIGTALKQMGVSASTLNAYLSSNTDATNFRKWLPYLRIEEAKRQMTQHPELPLQAIAEASGYDNHPNFTRAFKTKEGNSPTEWITNHKNNKSNTH
;
A
#
# COMPACT_ATOMS: atom_id res chain seq x y z
N MET A 1 -35.09 7.51 43.36
CA MET A 1 -34.22 6.46 42.76
C MET A 1 -34.61 6.27 41.27
N THR A 2 -34.60 7.32 40.44
CA THR A 2 -35.05 7.21 39.04
C THR A 2 -34.16 7.93 38.02
N LEU A 3 -33.07 8.58 38.44
CA LEU A 3 -32.14 9.29 37.56
C LEU A 3 -30.95 8.47 37.08
N SER A 4 -30.62 7.36 37.80
CA SER A 4 -29.47 6.52 37.47
C SER A 4 -29.70 5.58 36.26
N TRP A 5 -30.94 5.26 35.97
CA TRP A 5 -31.28 4.32 34.88
C TRP A 5 -31.27 4.98 33.49
N LEU A 6 -31.70 6.24 33.42
CA LEU A 6 -31.68 7.03 32.17
C LEU A 6 -30.27 7.35 31.65
N VAL A 7 -29.31 7.53 32.55
CA VAL A 7 -27.91 7.81 32.15
C VAL A 7 -27.23 6.55 31.58
N CYS A 8 -27.60 5.38 32.08
CA CYS A 8 -27.05 4.10 31.59
C CYS A 8 -27.58 3.75 30.19
N GLU A 9 -28.86 4.02 29.91
CA GLU A 9 -29.43 3.82 28.56
C GLU A 9 -28.84 4.77 27.54
N PHE A 10 -28.56 6.02 27.92
CA PHE A 10 -27.99 7.00 27.02
C PHE A 10 -26.51 6.70 26.67
N CYS A 11 -25.74 6.16 27.62
CA CYS A 11 -24.36 5.68 27.37
C CYS A 11 -24.34 4.42 26.50
N LEU A 12 -25.26 3.49 26.71
CA LEU A 12 -25.36 2.27 25.88
C LEU A 12 -25.83 2.58 24.46
N TYR A 13 -26.71 3.57 24.30
CA TYR A 13 -27.19 4.01 22.98
C TYR A 13 -26.12 4.76 22.20
N GLY A 14 -25.32 5.61 22.86
CA GLY A 14 -24.18 6.31 22.27
C GLY A 14 -23.05 5.37 21.85
N TYR A 15 -22.78 4.32 22.62
CA TYR A 15 -21.78 3.31 22.31
C TYR A 15 -22.18 2.46 21.09
N ASN A 16 -23.45 2.06 21.02
CA ASN A 16 -23.99 1.32 19.87
C ASN A 16 -24.04 2.13 18.56
N MET A 17 -24.23 3.45 18.67
CA MET A 17 -24.23 4.32 17.46
C MET A 17 -22.83 4.51 16.89
N ALA A 18 -21.79 4.61 17.71
CA ALA A 18 -20.41 4.76 17.23
C ALA A 18 -19.92 3.48 16.53
N GLU A 19 -20.22 2.31 17.12
CA GLU A 19 -19.88 1.02 16.53
C GLU A 19 -20.68 0.73 15.25
N ALA A 20 -21.94 1.17 15.19
CA ALA A 20 -22.78 1.07 14.00
C ALA A 20 -22.31 1.98 12.85
N ILE A 21 -21.67 3.11 13.15
CA ILE A 21 -21.12 4.02 12.14
C ILE A 21 -19.83 3.44 11.55
N GLU A 22 -18.92 2.88 12.36
CA GLU A 22 -17.71 2.22 11.88
C GLU A 22 -18.02 0.98 11.02
N VAL A 23 -18.94 0.13 11.47
CA VAL A 23 -19.39 -1.04 10.69
C VAL A 23 -20.09 -0.63 9.39
N ASN A 24 -20.80 0.51 9.38
CA ASN A 24 -21.50 0.99 8.19
C ASN A 24 -20.53 1.60 7.17
N ASP A 25 -19.44 2.19 7.60
CA ASP A 25 -18.40 2.69 6.71
C ASP A 25 -17.60 1.53 6.08
N GLU A 26 -17.28 0.46 6.87
CA GLU A 26 -16.66 -0.76 6.33
C GLU A 26 -17.58 -1.51 5.36
N ILE A 27 -18.89 -1.59 5.67
CA ILE A 27 -19.89 -2.20 4.78
C ILE A 27 -20.10 -1.33 3.53
N ARG A 28 -20.06 -0.03 3.65
CA ARG A 28 -20.18 0.90 2.52
C ARG A 28 -18.96 0.84 1.60
N GLU A 29 -17.75 0.74 2.15
CA GLU A 29 -16.54 0.48 1.36
C GLU A 29 -16.58 -0.90 0.69
N ALA A 30 -17.08 -1.93 1.40
CA ALA A 30 -17.27 -3.26 0.82
C ALA A 30 -18.36 -3.28 -0.27
N GLN A 31 -19.46 -2.53 -0.10
CA GLN A 31 -20.53 -2.42 -1.09
C GLN A 31 -20.11 -1.60 -2.32
N LEU A 32 -19.32 -0.55 -2.16
CA LEU A 32 -18.71 0.18 -3.28
C LEU A 32 -17.72 -0.71 -4.06
N MET A 33 -17.15 -1.74 -3.42
CA MET A 33 -16.33 -2.77 -4.08
C MET A 33 -17.16 -3.83 -4.81
N GLU A 34 -18.43 -4.05 -4.45
CA GLU A 34 -19.26 -5.14 -5.00
C GLU A 34 -20.18 -4.69 -6.15
N GLU A 35 -20.45 -3.39 -6.27
CA GLU A 35 -21.36 -2.86 -7.29
C GLU A 35 -20.76 -2.74 -8.69
N GLU A 36 -19.44 -2.87 -8.84
CA GLU A 36 -18.76 -2.98 -10.13
C GLU A 36 -18.13 -4.38 -10.30
N ARG A 37 -18.90 -5.37 -10.73
CA ARG A 37 -18.31 -6.63 -11.24
C ARG A 37 -17.40 -6.29 -12.43
N PRO A 38 -16.09 -6.60 -12.36
CA PRO A 38 -15.22 -6.35 -13.49
C PRO A 38 -15.67 -7.24 -14.66
N SER A 39 -15.95 -6.63 -15.79
CA SER A 39 -15.81 -7.33 -17.05
C SER A 39 -14.37 -7.83 -17.09
N THR A 40 -14.18 -9.11 -17.40
CA THR A 40 -12.89 -9.86 -17.37
C THR A 40 -11.84 -9.26 -18.34
N ASP A 41 -12.17 -8.18 -19.01
CA ASP A 41 -11.32 -7.49 -19.98
C ASP A 41 -10.95 -6.11 -19.41
N ILE A 42 -9.81 -6.06 -18.70
CA ILE A 42 -9.24 -4.80 -18.27
C ILE A 42 -8.92 -4.01 -19.53
N SER A 43 -9.61 -2.89 -19.74
CA SER A 43 -9.38 -2.07 -20.90
C SER A 43 -7.89 -1.68 -20.95
N GLU A 44 -7.28 -1.80 -22.13
CA GLU A 44 -5.88 -1.41 -22.38
C GLU A 44 -5.60 0.03 -21.89
N HIS A 45 -6.64 0.87 -21.93
CA HIS A 45 -6.59 2.22 -21.41
C HIS A 45 -6.40 2.28 -19.88
N ALA A 46 -7.07 1.40 -19.11
CA ALA A 46 -6.89 1.32 -17.66
C ALA A 46 -5.49 0.81 -17.30
N THR A 47 -4.99 -0.21 -18.01
CA THR A 47 -3.63 -0.72 -17.87
C THR A 47 -2.60 0.40 -18.04
N ARG A 48 -2.68 1.15 -19.14
CA ARG A 48 -1.77 2.29 -19.40
C ARG A 48 -1.81 3.37 -18.32
N LYS A 49 -2.98 3.65 -17.73
CA LYS A 49 -3.10 4.62 -16.63
C LYS A 49 -2.42 4.13 -15.36
N ILE A 50 -2.56 2.85 -15.03
CA ILE A 50 -1.92 2.25 -13.86
C ILE A 50 -0.40 2.24 -14.05
N GLU A 51 0.09 1.81 -15.21
CA GLU A 51 1.51 1.80 -15.55
C GLU A 51 2.12 3.22 -15.52
N ALA A 52 1.47 4.20 -16.12
CA ALA A 52 1.91 5.60 -16.08
C ALA A 52 1.99 6.15 -14.65
N TRP A 53 1.07 5.75 -13.76
CA TRP A 53 1.10 6.11 -12.35
C TRP A 53 2.30 5.48 -11.62
N VAL A 54 2.63 4.22 -11.93
CA VAL A 54 3.83 3.53 -11.43
C VAL A 54 5.10 4.20 -11.94
N ASP A 55 5.19 4.51 -13.24
CA ASP A 55 6.35 5.16 -13.86
C ASP A 55 6.61 6.56 -13.27
N ALA A 56 5.54 7.29 -12.96
CA ALA A 56 5.61 8.58 -12.28
C ALA A 56 5.98 8.46 -10.78
N ARG A 57 6.08 7.25 -10.23
CA ARG A 57 6.47 6.95 -8.84
C ARG A 57 5.59 7.59 -7.78
N HIS A 58 4.32 7.77 -8.06
CA HIS A 58 3.38 8.33 -7.09
C HIS A 58 3.28 7.51 -5.80
N TYR A 59 3.68 6.23 -5.83
CA TYR A 59 3.73 5.33 -4.66
C TYR A 59 4.78 5.74 -3.61
N THR A 60 5.69 6.67 -3.92
CA THR A 60 6.70 7.18 -2.96
C THR A 60 6.16 8.26 -2.03
N ASP A 61 4.94 8.72 -2.21
CA ASP A 61 4.29 9.62 -1.26
C ASP A 61 3.99 8.86 0.05
N PRO A 62 4.58 9.26 1.20
CA PRO A 62 4.37 8.57 2.48
C PRO A 62 2.91 8.61 2.95
N ASN A 63 2.15 9.64 2.56
CA ASN A 63 0.75 9.84 2.93
C ASN A 63 -0.25 9.21 1.94
N LEU A 64 0.23 8.42 0.99
CA LEU A 64 -0.60 7.83 -0.04
C LEU A 64 -1.64 6.87 0.54
N THR A 65 -2.91 7.15 0.27
CA THR A 65 -4.03 6.25 0.56
C THR A 65 -4.52 5.58 -0.72
N ILE A 66 -5.25 4.47 -0.58
CA ILE A 66 -5.88 3.82 -1.74
C ILE A 66 -6.82 4.76 -2.49
N GLY A 67 -7.61 5.57 -1.76
CA GLY A 67 -8.54 6.53 -2.37
C GLY A 67 -7.81 7.59 -3.21
N THR A 68 -6.67 8.10 -2.69
CA THR A 68 -5.82 9.05 -3.42
C THR A 68 -5.20 8.39 -4.66
N ALA A 69 -4.70 7.16 -4.52
CA ALA A 69 -4.10 6.42 -5.63
C ALA A 69 -5.11 6.15 -6.75
N LEU A 70 -6.31 5.67 -6.42
CA LEU A 70 -7.38 5.42 -7.40
C LEU A 70 -7.77 6.71 -8.14
N LYS A 71 -7.88 7.83 -7.40
CA LYS A 71 -8.18 9.14 -7.99
C LYS A 71 -7.07 9.61 -8.94
N GLN A 72 -5.81 9.42 -8.57
CA GLN A 72 -4.66 9.77 -9.40
C GLN A 72 -4.58 8.92 -10.67
N MET A 73 -4.80 7.61 -10.55
CA MET A 73 -4.85 6.69 -11.70
C MET A 73 -6.09 6.92 -12.57
N GLY A 74 -7.18 7.44 -12.01
CA GLY A 74 -8.48 7.57 -12.69
C GLY A 74 -9.08 6.22 -13.06
N VAL A 75 -8.99 5.23 -12.15
CA VAL A 75 -9.56 3.89 -12.28
C VAL A 75 -10.37 3.52 -11.02
N SER A 76 -11.27 2.56 -11.15
CA SER A 76 -12.03 2.03 -10.02
C SER A 76 -11.19 1.03 -9.20
N ALA A 77 -11.62 0.75 -7.96
CA ALA A 77 -10.98 -0.25 -7.12
C ALA A 77 -11.07 -1.66 -7.73
N SER A 78 -12.20 -2.00 -8.36
CA SER A 78 -12.39 -3.27 -9.05
C SER A 78 -11.46 -3.42 -10.25
N THR A 79 -11.28 -2.36 -11.05
CA THR A 79 -10.34 -2.31 -12.17
C THR A 79 -8.89 -2.51 -11.68
N LEU A 80 -8.49 -1.82 -10.60
CA LEU A 80 -7.16 -1.99 -10.03
C LEU A 80 -6.95 -3.43 -9.52
N ASN A 81 -7.92 -4.00 -8.79
CA ASN A 81 -7.81 -5.36 -8.28
C ASN A 81 -7.72 -6.39 -9.42
N ALA A 82 -8.48 -6.20 -10.49
CA ALA A 82 -8.40 -7.05 -11.68
C ALA A 82 -7.03 -6.96 -12.36
N TYR A 83 -6.48 -5.74 -12.49
CA TYR A 83 -5.11 -5.53 -13.00
C TYR A 83 -4.07 -6.25 -12.13
N LEU A 84 -4.14 -6.08 -10.81
CA LEU A 84 -3.19 -6.71 -9.88
C LEU A 84 -3.23 -8.23 -9.97
N SER A 85 -4.43 -8.81 -10.00
CA SER A 85 -4.61 -10.28 -10.10
C SER A 85 -4.09 -10.88 -11.42
N SER A 86 -4.10 -10.09 -12.50
CA SER A 86 -3.65 -10.56 -13.84
C SER A 86 -2.17 -10.30 -14.09
N ASN A 87 -1.58 -9.27 -13.45
CA ASN A 87 -0.24 -8.78 -13.80
C ASN A 87 0.77 -8.88 -12.65
N THR A 88 0.33 -9.20 -11.43
CA THR A 88 1.20 -9.25 -10.26
C THR A 88 0.83 -10.38 -9.31
N ASP A 89 1.70 -10.70 -8.35
CA ASP A 89 1.39 -11.62 -7.24
C ASP A 89 0.58 -10.93 -6.12
N ALA A 90 0.35 -9.63 -6.24
CA ALA A 90 -0.40 -8.86 -5.24
C ALA A 90 -1.90 -8.92 -5.54
N THR A 91 -2.69 -9.37 -4.58
CA THR A 91 -4.15 -9.49 -4.72
C THR A 91 -4.90 -8.18 -4.45
N ASN A 92 -4.24 -7.18 -3.87
CA ASN A 92 -4.83 -5.88 -3.53
C ASN A 92 -3.75 -4.80 -3.36
N PHE A 93 -4.19 -3.53 -3.33
CA PHE A 93 -3.34 -2.37 -3.19
C PHE A 93 -2.47 -2.40 -1.91
N ARG A 94 -3.00 -2.89 -0.79
CA ARG A 94 -2.27 -2.96 0.50
C ARG A 94 -1.05 -3.86 0.42
N LYS A 95 -1.10 -4.93 -0.38
CA LYS A 95 0.05 -5.82 -0.65
C LYS A 95 0.97 -5.27 -1.73
N TRP A 96 0.41 -4.58 -2.71
CA TRP A 96 1.13 -4.05 -3.86
C TRP A 96 1.98 -2.83 -3.53
N LEU A 97 1.46 -1.87 -2.75
CA LEU A 97 2.18 -0.64 -2.40
C LEU A 97 3.54 -0.90 -1.70
N PRO A 98 3.64 -1.75 -0.65
CA PRO A 98 4.93 -2.10 -0.08
C PRO A 98 5.88 -2.76 -1.08
N TYR A 99 5.35 -3.57 -2.00
CA TYR A 99 6.14 -4.18 -3.07
C TYR A 99 6.82 -3.11 -3.93
N LEU A 100 6.06 -2.15 -4.46
CA LEU A 100 6.60 -1.06 -5.29
C LEU A 100 7.67 -0.25 -4.55
N ARG A 101 7.40 0.08 -3.28
CA ARG A 101 8.33 0.85 -2.45
C ARG A 101 9.64 0.11 -2.17
N ILE A 102 9.61 -1.20 -1.98
CA ILE A 102 10.83 -2.00 -1.78
C ILE A 102 11.61 -2.13 -3.08
N GLU A 103 10.96 -2.31 -4.22
CA GLU A 103 11.66 -2.31 -5.51
C GLU A 103 12.32 -0.95 -5.80
N GLU A 104 11.66 0.16 -5.47
CA GLU A 104 12.26 1.49 -5.55
C GLU A 104 13.48 1.62 -4.62
N ALA A 105 13.38 1.15 -3.38
CA ALA A 105 14.52 1.17 -2.45
C ALA A 105 15.71 0.36 -2.99
N LYS A 106 15.49 -0.82 -3.55
CA LYS A 106 16.54 -1.65 -4.19
C LYS A 106 17.18 -0.92 -5.37
N ARG A 107 16.36 -0.24 -6.17
CA ARG A 107 16.85 0.60 -7.27
C ARG A 107 17.74 1.74 -6.76
N GLN A 108 17.30 2.47 -5.72
CA GLN A 108 18.08 3.54 -5.08
C GLN A 108 19.40 3.02 -4.50
N MET A 109 19.38 1.90 -3.77
CA MET A 109 20.59 1.27 -3.20
C MET A 109 21.61 0.87 -4.28
N THR A 110 21.13 0.49 -5.46
CA THR A 110 21.97 0.08 -6.58
C THR A 110 22.54 1.26 -7.34
N GLN A 111 21.74 2.31 -7.56
CA GLN A 111 22.11 3.50 -8.32
C GLN A 111 22.87 4.53 -7.48
N HIS A 112 22.59 4.59 -6.19
CA HIS A 112 23.13 5.57 -5.24
C HIS A 112 23.68 4.89 -3.99
N PRO A 113 24.74 4.06 -4.13
CA PRO A 113 25.32 3.30 -3.01
C PRO A 113 25.97 4.17 -1.93
N GLU A 114 26.13 5.47 -2.20
CA GLU A 114 26.63 6.48 -1.28
C GLU A 114 25.57 7.01 -0.32
N LEU A 115 24.26 6.84 -0.63
CA LEU A 115 23.19 7.36 0.20
C LEU A 115 23.01 6.54 1.47
N PRO A 116 22.76 7.20 2.61
CA PRO A 116 22.39 6.50 3.85
C PRO A 116 21.03 5.82 3.70
N LEU A 117 20.87 4.67 4.36
CA LEU A 117 19.60 3.89 4.33
C LEU A 117 18.38 4.70 4.78
N GLN A 118 18.56 5.68 5.67
CA GLN A 118 17.50 6.60 6.07
C GLN A 118 16.98 7.40 4.89
N ALA A 119 17.86 8.00 4.09
CA ALA A 119 17.49 8.78 2.92
C ALA A 119 16.80 7.90 1.84
N ILE A 120 17.28 6.66 1.67
CA ILE A 120 16.68 5.69 0.76
C ILE A 120 15.27 5.32 1.23
N ALA A 121 15.06 5.09 2.53
CA ALA A 121 13.75 4.80 3.09
C ALA A 121 12.75 5.95 2.80
N GLU A 122 13.14 7.19 3.08
CA GLU A 122 12.34 8.38 2.85
C GLU A 122 12.02 8.56 1.34
N ALA A 123 13.02 8.44 0.48
CA ALA A 123 12.85 8.53 -0.97
C ALA A 123 11.95 7.42 -1.55
N SER A 124 11.81 6.30 -0.83
CA SER A 124 10.95 5.18 -1.20
C SER A 124 9.56 5.24 -0.57
N GLY A 125 9.24 6.33 0.15
CA GLY A 125 7.91 6.57 0.72
C GLY A 125 7.68 6.00 2.11
N TYR A 126 8.73 5.75 2.89
CA TYR A 126 8.61 5.33 4.29
C TYR A 126 8.86 6.49 5.23
N ASP A 127 7.96 6.69 6.20
CA ASP A 127 8.05 7.76 7.20
C ASP A 127 9.24 7.60 8.14
N ASN A 128 9.70 6.35 8.34
CA ASN A 128 10.80 6.06 9.24
C ASN A 128 11.54 4.76 8.87
N HIS A 129 12.81 4.72 9.27
CA HIS A 129 13.70 3.60 9.02
C HIS A 129 13.24 2.25 9.63
N PRO A 130 12.65 2.17 10.85
CA PRO A 130 12.16 0.91 11.39
C PRO A 130 11.04 0.28 10.55
N ASN A 131 10.09 1.07 10.06
CA ASN A 131 9.01 0.59 9.20
C ASN A 131 9.55 0.08 7.87
N PHE A 132 10.48 0.82 7.27
CA PHE A 132 11.20 0.41 6.07
C PHE A 132 11.92 -0.93 6.27
N THR A 133 12.75 -1.05 7.32
CA THR A 133 13.53 -2.26 7.60
C THR A 133 12.62 -3.49 7.79
N ARG A 134 11.49 -3.33 8.50
CA ARG A 134 10.50 -4.39 8.69
C ARG A 134 9.87 -4.82 7.36
N ALA A 135 9.41 -3.86 6.56
CA ALA A 135 8.81 -4.13 5.25
C ALA A 135 9.80 -4.80 4.31
N PHE A 136 11.04 -4.32 4.27
CA PHE A 136 12.11 -4.89 3.46
C PHE A 136 12.41 -6.33 3.85
N LYS A 137 12.59 -6.61 5.15
CA LYS A 137 12.85 -7.96 5.65
C LYS A 137 11.68 -8.91 5.37
N THR A 138 10.45 -8.42 5.49
CA THR A 138 9.24 -9.23 5.17
C THR A 138 9.21 -9.63 3.70
N LYS A 139 9.64 -8.74 2.80
CA LYS A 139 9.62 -8.95 1.35
C LYS A 139 10.82 -9.75 0.85
N GLU A 140 12.03 -9.39 1.28
CA GLU A 140 13.30 -9.93 0.75
C GLU A 140 13.90 -11.04 1.62
N GLY A 141 13.35 -11.29 2.81
CA GLY A 141 13.85 -12.30 3.75
C GLY A 141 15.06 -11.87 4.58
N ASN A 142 15.76 -10.81 4.19
CA ASN A 142 16.94 -10.25 4.87
C ASN A 142 16.83 -8.73 5.06
N SER A 143 17.70 -8.17 5.89
CA SER A 143 17.72 -6.73 6.13
C SER A 143 18.27 -5.95 4.92
N PRO A 144 17.95 -4.63 4.80
CA PRO A 144 18.53 -3.79 3.75
C PRO A 144 20.05 -3.83 3.72
N THR A 145 20.71 -3.83 4.88
CA THR A 145 22.19 -3.89 5.01
C THR A 145 22.74 -5.20 4.49
N GLU A 146 22.15 -6.33 4.87
CA GLU A 146 22.52 -7.65 4.39
C GLU A 146 22.33 -7.78 2.87
N TRP A 147 21.21 -7.23 2.36
CA TRP A 147 20.93 -7.22 0.94
C TRP A 147 22.00 -6.47 0.15
N ILE A 148 22.42 -5.26 0.60
CA ILE A 148 23.50 -4.48 -0.03
C ILE A 148 24.81 -5.26 -0.03
N THR A 149 25.17 -5.90 1.09
CA THR A 149 26.40 -6.67 1.22
C THR A 149 26.42 -7.85 0.25
N ASN A 150 25.33 -8.60 0.18
CA ASN A 150 25.20 -9.75 -0.72
C ASN A 150 25.23 -9.31 -2.19
N HIS A 151 24.59 -8.17 -2.52
CA HIS A 151 24.57 -7.66 -3.88
C HIS A 151 25.93 -7.16 -4.36
N LYS A 152 26.74 -6.55 -3.47
CA LYS A 152 28.13 -6.14 -3.76
C LYS A 152 29.03 -7.35 -4.00
N ASN A 153 28.92 -8.38 -3.16
CA ASN A 153 29.73 -9.60 -3.28
C ASN A 153 29.44 -10.36 -4.58
N ASN A 154 28.18 -10.43 -5.01
CA ASN A 154 27.81 -11.07 -6.27
C ASN A 154 28.34 -10.33 -7.50
N LYS A 155 28.40 -8.99 -7.48
CA LYS A 155 29.03 -8.21 -8.57
C LYS A 155 30.54 -8.39 -8.67
N SER A 156 31.21 -8.63 -7.55
CA SER A 156 32.66 -8.83 -7.51
C SER A 156 33.10 -10.20 -8.02
N ASN A 157 32.22 -11.19 -8.04
CA ASN A 157 32.51 -12.55 -8.49
C ASN A 157 32.19 -12.82 -9.98
N THR A 158 31.77 -11.80 -10.72
CA THR A 158 31.37 -11.92 -12.16
C THR A 158 32.42 -11.32 -13.11
N HIS A 159 33.65 -11.12 -12.63
CA HIS A 159 34.80 -10.69 -13.47
C HIS A 159 35.90 -11.74 -13.52
#